data_ef620a744551d1404bf1a4e5331ed0d9
#
_entry.id   ef620a744551d1404bf1a4e5331ed0d9
#
_cell.length_a   1.000
_cell.length_b   1.000
_cell.length_c   1.000
_cell.angle_alpha   90.00
_cell.angle_beta   90.00
_cell.angle_gamma   90.00
#
_symmetry.space_group_name_H-M   'P 1'
#
loop_
_entity.id
_entity.type
_entity.pdbx_description
1 polymer ?
#
loop_
_entity_poly.entity_id
_entity_poly.type
_entity_poly.pdbx_seq_one_letter_code
_entity_poly.pdbx_strand_id
1 'polypeptide(L)'
;MGDEGKKPEDTRRRPMVVSKGWVQGIALVMILGFTVMGILAYHTYNDSIPIPDKVVSTTGEVLFTHDDIVAGQEAFNNRGLMEYGSIVGHGGYLGPDFTADYLRRAATLTLDVRIKARENQPHQANIKDWRTNRYDSRTGVLVLSRQQTAAYHHLVSYYTTYFGRNSHNLGLLADDIKGPAQARHLTDFFAWTAWGAAADRPGHSYSYTNNWPADPTVANRPTADMVVWSVLSLIVLIGGTGVMFAIYGRWSKNIGWHESETPSLSFIPPSQVGLTKSQRATSWFFFVIAVLFLFQTLVGAAAEHYRADISSFFGFDLAAWLPYNLARTWHVQLALFWTAAAFLAGGIFLAPFVSGKEPRRQHVLTYVLLGAVAFVVFGSLTSEALSVYGVSWAKGPVFGQQWEYIDLSKMFQ
;
A
#
# COMPACT_ATOMS: atom_id res chain seq x y z
N MET A 1 -39.97 34.43 59.07
CA MET A 1 -38.58 33.86 59.04
C MET A 1 -38.37 33.27 57.67
N GLY A 2 -37.56 33.92 56.92
CA GLY A 2 -37.52 33.81 55.45
C GLY A 2 -36.87 32.53 54.96
N ASP A 3 -37.47 32.06 53.92
CA ASP A 3 -36.96 31.03 53.01
C ASP A 3 -36.06 31.75 51.98
N GLU A 4 -34.76 31.71 52.21
CA GLU A 4 -33.76 32.20 51.27
C GLU A 4 -33.68 31.24 50.10
N GLY A 5 -34.33 31.62 48.97
CA GLY A 5 -34.26 30.93 47.72
C GLY A 5 -32.81 30.73 47.24
N LYS A 6 -32.30 29.49 47.27
CA LYS A 6 -31.09 29.10 46.58
C LYS A 6 -31.28 29.36 45.08
N LYS A 7 -30.58 30.37 44.56
CA LYS A 7 -30.39 30.58 43.12
C LYS A 7 -29.91 29.28 42.50
N PRO A 8 -30.47 28.83 41.38
CA PRO A 8 -29.92 27.69 40.66
C PRO A 8 -28.52 28.01 40.19
N GLU A 9 -27.61 27.17 40.61
CA GLU A 9 -26.19 27.22 40.25
C GLU A 9 -26.08 27.13 38.70
N ASP A 10 -25.57 28.21 38.10
CA ASP A 10 -25.37 28.35 36.66
C ASP A 10 -24.36 27.28 36.20
N THR A 11 -24.87 26.13 35.78
CA THR A 11 -24.08 25.03 35.23
C THR A 11 -23.59 25.36 33.81
N ARG A 12 -22.99 26.54 33.63
CA ARG A 12 -22.23 26.84 32.41
C ARG A 12 -21.05 25.88 32.37
N ARG A 13 -21.15 24.85 31.55
CA ARG A 13 -20.06 23.92 31.27
C ARG A 13 -18.84 24.73 30.85
N ARG A 14 -17.81 24.71 31.64
CA ARG A 14 -16.51 25.30 31.27
C ARG A 14 -16.00 24.56 30.05
N PRO A 15 -15.54 25.25 28.99
CA PRO A 15 -14.95 24.57 27.86
C PRO A 15 -13.77 23.72 28.35
N MET A 16 -13.65 22.51 27.84
CA MET A 16 -12.54 21.61 28.09
C MET A 16 -11.26 22.28 27.58
N VAL A 17 -10.45 22.81 28.44
CA VAL A 17 -9.19 23.49 28.10
C VAL A 17 -8.11 22.39 28.07
N VAL A 18 -7.56 22.13 26.88
CA VAL A 18 -6.41 21.23 26.74
C VAL A 18 -5.23 21.83 27.50
N SER A 19 -4.60 21.07 28.41
CA SER A 19 -3.48 21.56 29.19
C SER A 19 -2.27 21.91 28.31
N LYS A 20 -1.43 22.84 28.76
CA LYS A 20 -0.20 23.25 28.06
C LYS A 20 0.72 22.04 27.77
N GLY A 21 0.79 21.06 28.67
CA GLY A 21 1.58 19.84 28.50
C GLY A 21 1.11 19.00 27.34
N TRP A 22 -0.20 18.88 27.11
CA TRP A 22 -0.75 18.19 25.94
C TRP A 22 -0.43 18.93 24.64
N VAL A 23 -0.58 20.25 24.60
CA VAL A 23 -0.23 21.05 23.41
C VAL A 23 1.26 20.91 23.08
N GLN A 24 2.13 20.97 24.10
CA GLN A 24 3.57 20.77 23.92
C GLN A 24 3.90 19.34 23.42
N GLY A 25 3.24 18.33 24.00
CA GLY A 25 3.40 16.93 23.59
C GLY A 25 2.99 16.71 22.14
N ILE A 26 1.83 17.23 21.73
CA ILE A 26 1.34 17.17 20.36
C ILE A 26 2.33 17.88 19.42
N ALA A 27 2.75 19.10 19.75
CA ALA A 27 3.71 19.85 18.94
C ALA A 27 5.04 19.10 18.78
N LEU A 28 5.55 18.49 19.84
CA LEU A 28 6.78 17.68 19.79
C LEU A 28 6.62 16.46 18.85
N VAL A 29 5.54 15.72 18.99
CA VAL A 29 5.24 14.54 18.13
C VAL A 29 5.11 14.97 16.66
N MET A 30 4.42 16.08 16.39
CA MET A 30 4.27 16.61 15.04
C MET A 30 5.63 17.01 14.43
N ILE A 31 6.45 17.76 15.18
CA ILE A 31 7.77 18.18 14.73
C ILE A 31 8.66 16.97 14.44
N LEU A 32 8.76 16.02 15.38
CA LEU A 32 9.56 14.81 15.19
C LEU A 32 9.04 13.96 14.01
N GLY A 33 7.72 13.75 13.93
CA GLY A 33 7.08 12.98 12.87
C GLY A 33 7.34 13.58 11.49
N PHE A 34 7.10 14.89 11.31
CA PHE A 34 7.37 15.56 10.04
C PHE A 34 8.87 15.60 9.70
N THR A 35 9.75 15.72 10.69
CA THR A 35 11.19 15.66 10.44
C THR A 35 11.59 14.28 9.92
N VAL A 36 11.14 13.20 10.57
CA VAL A 36 11.41 11.83 10.11
C VAL A 36 10.82 11.60 8.73
N MET A 37 9.56 11.99 8.49
CA MET A 37 8.92 11.86 7.18
C MET A 37 9.67 12.65 6.10
N GLY A 38 10.16 13.86 6.41
CA GLY A 38 10.94 14.67 5.49
C GLY A 38 12.28 14.00 5.12
N ILE A 39 12.98 13.41 6.08
CA ILE A 39 14.22 12.66 5.85
C ILE A 39 13.94 11.43 4.98
N LEU A 40 12.88 10.67 5.29
CA LEU A 40 12.50 9.50 4.52
C LEU A 40 12.10 9.87 3.08
N ALA A 41 11.32 10.93 2.91
CA ALA A 41 10.95 11.44 1.59
C ALA A 41 12.20 11.84 0.78
N TYR A 42 13.14 12.57 1.40
CA TYR A 42 14.39 12.93 0.75
C TYR A 42 15.17 11.71 0.25
N HIS A 43 15.32 10.67 1.08
CA HIS A 43 15.98 9.43 0.68
C HIS A 43 15.20 8.69 -0.41
N THR A 44 13.88 8.62 -0.32
CA THR A 44 13.04 7.96 -1.34
C THR A 44 13.25 8.56 -2.72
N TYR A 45 13.31 9.90 -2.81
CA TYR A 45 13.51 10.57 -4.10
C TYR A 45 14.94 10.50 -4.63
N ASN A 46 15.96 10.50 -3.74
CA ASN A 46 17.35 10.51 -4.17
C ASN A 46 17.95 9.10 -4.34
N ASP A 47 17.38 8.10 -3.66
CA ASP A 47 17.91 6.74 -3.63
C ASP A 47 17.14 5.76 -4.53
N SER A 48 16.25 6.25 -5.40
CA SER A 48 15.47 5.43 -6.32
C SER A 48 16.35 4.68 -7.33
N ILE A 49 15.84 3.57 -7.85
CA ILE A 49 16.44 2.83 -8.95
C ILE A 49 16.36 3.73 -10.20
N PRO A 50 17.47 4.09 -10.87
CA PRO A 50 17.41 4.89 -12.08
C PRO A 50 16.71 4.13 -13.21
N ILE A 51 15.81 4.79 -13.94
CA ILE A 51 15.19 4.22 -15.14
C ILE A 51 16.08 4.59 -16.32
N PRO A 52 16.68 3.62 -17.03
CA PRO A 52 17.54 3.91 -18.18
C PRO A 52 16.71 4.40 -19.38
N ASP A 53 17.25 5.33 -20.17
CA ASP A 53 16.63 5.76 -21.43
C ASP A 53 16.51 4.60 -22.40
N LYS A 54 17.50 3.72 -22.40
CA LYS A 54 17.49 2.48 -23.17
C LYS A 54 18.36 1.40 -22.54
N VAL A 55 17.94 0.18 -22.71
CA VAL A 55 18.70 -1.03 -22.35
C VAL A 55 19.16 -1.70 -23.63
N VAL A 56 20.46 -1.96 -23.72
CA VAL A 56 21.07 -2.51 -24.94
C VAL A 56 21.88 -3.76 -24.62
N SER A 57 22.03 -4.62 -25.64
CA SER A 57 23.00 -5.73 -25.60
C SER A 57 24.43 -5.22 -25.79
N THR A 58 25.42 -6.09 -25.57
CA THR A 58 26.84 -5.82 -25.88
C THR A 58 27.11 -5.62 -27.38
N THR A 59 26.18 -6.00 -28.25
CA THR A 59 26.26 -5.80 -29.71
C THR A 59 25.58 -4.52 -30.17
N GLY A 60 25.01 -3.73 -29.24
CA GLY A 60 24.29 -2.49 -29.55
C GLY A 60 22.81 -2.67 -29.93
N GLU A 61 22.27 -3.89 -29.89
CA GLU A 61 20.84 -4.13 -30.04
C GLU A 61 20.05 -3.47 -28.90
N VAL A 62 19.05 -2.67 -29.24
CA VAL A 62 18.12 -2.10 -28.26
C VAL A 62 17.12 -3.20 -27.85
N LEU A 63 17.14 -3.58 -26.58
CA LEU A 63 16.26 -4.59 -26.01
C LEU A 63 14.93 -3.99 -25.59
N PHE A 64 14.97 -2.90 -24.85
CA PHE A 64 13.81 -2.12 -24.41
C PHE A 64 14.24 -0.70 -23.99
N THR A 65 13.27 0.18 -23.85
CA THR A 65 13.45 1.60 -23.60
C THR A 65 12.83 2.02 -22.27
N HIS A 66 13.05 3.27 -21.85
CA HIS A 66 12.35 3.91 -20.75
C HIS A 66 10.84 3.77 -20.87
N ASP A 67 10.29 4.05 -22.05
CA ASP A 67 8.85 4.02 -22.28
C ASP A 67 8.28 2.59 -22.16
N ASP A 68 9.05 1.56 -22.55
CA ASP A 68 8.66 0.17 -22.37
C ASP A 68 8.59 -0.23 -20.88
N ILE A 69 9.55 0.24 -20.08
CA ILE A 69 9.55 0.04 -18.61
C ILE A 69 8.32 0.69 -17.99
N VAL A 70 8.06 1.96 -18.34
CA VAL A 70 6.90 2.72 -17.83
C VAL A 70 5.59 2.08 -18.26
N ALA A 71 5.48 1.67 -19.53
CA ALA A 71 4.30 0.94 -20.03
C ALA A 71 4.07 -0.38 -19.29
N GLY A 72 5.16 -1.08 -18.93
CA GLY A 72 5.10 -2.29 -18.11
C GLY A 72 4.60 -2.00 -16.69
N GLN A 73 5.10 -0.94 -16.07
CA GLN A 73 4.66 -0.47 -14.75
C GLN A 73 3.17 -0.06 -14.77
N GLU A 74 2.75 0.70 -15.78
CA GLU A 74 1.35 1.08 -15.95
C GLU A 74 0.45 -0.14 -16.17
N ALA A 75 0.89 -1.12 -16.96
CA ALA A 75 0.15 -2.36 -17.13
C ALA A 75 0.03 -3.14 -15.82
N PHE A 76 1.11 -3.22 -15.03
CA PHE A 76 1.12 -3.89 -13.73
C PHE A 76 0.12 -3.25 -12.77
N ASN A 77 0.11 -1.91 -12.69
CA ASN A 77 -0.80 -1.18 -11.82
C ASN A 77 -2.25 -1.22 -12.31
N ASN A 78 -2.48 -0.86 -13.58
CA ASN A 78 -3.84 -0.76 -14.13
C ASN A 78 -4.60 -2.09 -14.22
N ARG A 79 -3.88 -3.23 -14.18
CA ARG A 79 -4.48 -4.55 -14.12
C ARG A 79 -4.60 -5.11 -12.71
N GLY A 80 -4.22 -4.32 -11.69
CA GLY A 80 -4.23 -4.77 -10.32
C GLY A 80 -3.29 -5.96 -10.06
N LEU A 81 -2.21 -6.09 -10.85
CA LEU A 81 -1.25 -7.17 -10.65
C LEU A 81 -0.46 -7.02 -9.34
N MET A 82 -0.41 -5.82 -8.76
CA MET A 82 0.09 -5.55 -7.43
C MET A 82 -0.71 -6.30 -6.34
N GLU A 83 -1.99 -6.55 -6.58
CA GLU A 83 -2.84 -7.35 -5.69
C GLU A 83 -2.56 -8.85 -5.82
N TYR A 84 -2.19 -9.30 -7.01
CA TYR A 84 -1.90 -10.69 -7.30
C TYR A 84 -0.50 -11.09 -6.83
N GLY A 85 0.52 -10.35 -7.26
CA GLY A 85 1.92 -10.55 -6.92
C GLY A 85 2.54 -9.28 -6.34
N SER A 86 3.87 -9.25 -6.21
CA SER A 86 4.57 -8.09 -5.68
C SER A 86 5.74 -7.66 -6.57
N ILE A 87 6.19 -6.43 -6.37
CA ILE A 87 7.42 -5.86 -6.92
C ILE A 87 8.26 -5.36 -5.75
N VAL A 88 9.51 -5.78 -5.65
CA VAL A 88 10.44 -5.38 -4.57
C VAL A 88 9.81 -5.58 -3.19
N GLY A 89 9.02 -6.65 -3.01
CA GLY A 89 8.34 -6.97 -1.76
C GLY A 89 7.04 -6.23 -1.50
N HIS A 90 6.65 -5.30 -2.37
CA HIS A 90 5.38 -4.55 -2.25
C HIS A 90 4.30 -5.18 -3.13
N GLY A 91 3.20 -5.57 -2.53
CA GLY A 91 2.04 -6.11 -3.24
C GLY A 91 1.42 -7.35 -2.59
N GLY A 92 0.71 -8.12 -3.40
CA GLY A 92 0.01 -9.34 -2.99
C GLY A 92 0.91 -10.57 -2.89
N TYR A 93 0.34 -11.67 -2.39
CA TYR A 93 1.08 -12.91 -2.09
C TYR A 93 0.44 -14.16 -2.72
N LEU A 94 -0.51 -14.00 -3.63
CA LEU A 94 -1.06 -15.14 -4.37
C LEU A 94 -0.10 -15.55 -5.48
N GLY A 95 0.39 -14.57 -6.24
CA GLY A 95 1.45 -14.72 -7.22
C GLY A 95 2.85 -14.49 -6.63
N PRO A 96 3.88 -14.55 -7.46
CA PRO A 96 5.26 -14.32 -7.04
C PRO A 96 5.54 -12.85 -6.77
N ASP A 97 6.66 -12.58 -6.08
CA ASP A 97 7.35 -11.32 -6.27
C ASP A 97 8.06 -11.35 -7.62
N PHE A 98 7.63 -10.53 -8.57
CA PHE A 98 8.13 -10.58 -9.95
C PHE A 98 9.58 -10.10 -10.08
N THR A 99 10.06 -9.25 -9.14
CA THR A 99 11.49 -8.91 -9.07
C THR A 99 12.31 -10.15 -8.70
N ALA A 100 11.87 -10.89 -7.68
CA ALA A 100 12.54 -12.10 -7.22
C ALA A 100 12.44 -13.22 -8.25
N ASP A 101 11.26 -13.44 -8.84
CA ASP A 101 11.03 -14.50 -9.83
C ASP A 101 11.87 -14.25 -11.11
N TYR A 102 11.88 -13.01 -11.62
CA TYR A 102 12.70 -12.66 -12.76
C TYR A 102 14.19 -12.84 -12.44
N LEU A 103 14.66 -12.26 -11.33
CA LEU A 103 16.07 -12.34 -10.94
C LEU A 103 16.52 -13.80 -10.81
N ARG A 104 15.76 -14.61 -10.08
CA ARG A 104 16.08 -16.03 -9.87
C ARG A 104 16.16 -16.79 -11.17
N ARG A 105 15.17 -16.63 -12.07
CA ARG A 105 15.15 -17.33 -13.37
C ARG A 105 16.30 -16.87 -14.25
N ALA A 106 16.49 -15.57 -14.39
CA ALA A 106 17.54 -15.02 -15.24
C ALA A 106 18.93 -15.41 -14.75
N ALA A 107 19.17 -15.31 -13.43
CA ALA A 107 20.45 -15.65 -12.82
C ALA A 107 20.75 -17.17 -12.91
N THR A 108 19.71 -18.01 -12.82
CA THR A 108 19.86 -19.46 -13.03
C THR A 108 20.20 -19.77 -14.48
N LEU A 109 19.47 -19.17 -15.44
CA LEU A 109 19.75 -19.35 -16.87
C LEU A 109 21.18 -18.94 -17.25
N THR A 110 21.63 -17.78 -16.74
CA THR A 110 23.00 -17.31 -17.02
C THR A 110 24.06 -18.21 -16.38
N LEU A 111 23.80 -18.74 -15.19
CA LEU A 111 24.68 -19.70 -14.52
C LEU A 111 24.76 -21.02 -15.28
N ASP A 112 23.62 -21.56 -15.72
CA ASP A 112 23.55 -22.81 -16.49
C ASP A 112 24.34 -22.73 -17.81
N VAL A 113 24.25 -21.58 -18.50
CA VAL A 113 25.06 -21.33 -19.70
C VAL A 113 26.54 -21.39 -19.38
N ARG A 114 27.00 -20.80 -18.30
CA ARG A 114 28.41 -20.78 -17.87
C ARG A 114 28.92 -22.17 -17.48
N ILE A 115 28.06 -22.94 -16.77
CA ILE A 115 28.37 -24.32 -16.39
C ILE A 115 28.50 -25.20 -17.65
N LYS A 116 27.56 -25.10 -18.60
CA LYS A 116 27.61 -25.82 -19.88
C LYS A 116 28.83 -25.44 -20.73
N ALA A 117 29.22 -24.19 -20.70
CA ALA A 117 30.44 -23.68 -21.37
C ALA A 117 31.73 -24.09 -20.64
N ARG A 118 31.65 -24.73 -19.48
CA ARG A 118 32.80 -25.13 -18.63
C ARG A 118 33.69 -23.94 -18.28
N GLU A 119 33.07 -22.76 -18.02
CA GLU A 119 33.81 -21.58 -17.57
C GLU A 119 34.52 -21.90 -16.24
N ASN A 120 35.69 -21.26 -16.03
CA ASN A 120 36.38 -21.36 -14.74
C ASN A 120 35.58 -20.58 -13.69
N GLN A 121 35.27 -21.22 -12.54
CA GLN A 121 34.49 -20.63 -11.46
C GLN A 121 33.13 -20.03 -11.91
N PRO A 122 32.23 -20.81 -12.53
CA PRO A 122 31.03 -20.27 -13.17
C PRO A 122 30.12 -19.52 -12.19
N HIS A 123 30.03 -19.95 -10.91
CA HIS A 123 29.27 -19.25 -9.89
C HIS A 123 29.84 -17.84 -9.59
N GLN A 124 31.15 -17.74 -9.43
CA GLN A 124 31.79 -16.42 -9.16
C GLN A 124 31.67 -15.49 -10.38
N ALA A 125 31.85 -16.05 -11.59
CA ALA A 125 31.65 -15.30 -12.83
C ALA A 125 30.21 -14.79 -12.97
N ASN A 126 29.21 -15.62 -12.59
CA ASN A 126 27.80 -15.24 -12.60
C ASN A 126 27.50 -14.12 -11.60
N ILE A 127 27.96 -14.26 -10.36
CA ILE A 127 27.81 -13.25 -9.31
C ILE A 127 28.44 -11.92 -9.78
N LYS A 128 29.68 -11.96 -10.28
CA LYS A 128 30.36 -10.77 -10.76
C LYS A 128 29.61 -10.11 -11.90
N ASP A 129 29.06 -10.87 -12.84
CA ASP A 129 28.32 -10.37 -13.98
C ASP A 129 27.06 -9.61 -13.55
N TRP A 130 26.26 -10.20 -12.64
CA TRP A 130 25.04 -9.58 -12.12
C TRP A 130 25.30 -8.37 -11.23
N ARG A 131 26.34 -8.40 -10.40
CA ARG A 131 26.67 -7.28 -9.50
C ARG A 131 27.36 -6.12 -10.23
N THR A 132 27.96 -6.36 -11.40
CA THR A 132 28.57 -5.28 -12.18
C THR A 132 27.51 -4.32 -12.71
N ASN A 133 27.51 -3.10 -12.20
CA ASN A 133 26.65 -2.04 -12.71
C ASN A 133 27.21 -1.49 -14.03
N ARG A 134 26.47 -1.67 -15.12
CA ARG A 134 26.81 -1.20 -16.47
C ARG A 134 25.90 -0.07 -16.94
N TYR A 135 25.28 0.62 -16.00
CA TYR A 135 24.51 1.82 -16.29
C TYR A 135 25.40 3.05 -16.33
N ASP A 136 25.36 3.78 -17.42
CA ASP A 136 26.02 5.10 -17.54
C ASP A 136 24.99 6.21 -17.39
N SER A 137 25.03 6.92 -16.27
CA SER A 137 24.10 8.00 -15.95
C SER A 137 24.22 9.23 -16.87
N ARG A 138 25.32 9.38 -17.61
CA ARG A 138 25.51 10.50 -18.54
C ARG A 138 24.80 10.25 -19.88
N THR A 139 24.73 8.99 -20.28
CA THR A 139 24.10 8.58 -21.56
C THR A 139 22.74 7.96 -21.37
N GLY A 140 22.31 7.70 -20.13
CA GLY A 140 21.07 7.01 -19.83
C GLY A 140 21.04 5.55 -20.29
N VAL A 141 22.20 4.96 -20.65
CA VAL A 141 22.26 3.63 -21.27
C VAL A 141 22.65 2.56 -20.25
N LEU A 142 21.86 1.50 -20.18
CA LEU A 142 22.20 0.27 -19.46
C LEU A 142 22.63 -0.80 -20.48
N VAL A 143 23.80 -1.40 -20.27
CA VAL A 143 24.28 -2.50 -21.12
C VAL A 143 24.12 -3.83 -20.41
N LEU A 144 23.37 -4.77 -21.00
CA LEU A 144 23.28 -6.15 -20.52
C LEU A 144 24.42 -6.98 -21.10
N SER A 145 24.98 -7.89 -20.30
CA SER A 145 25.95 -8.87 -20.81
C SER A 145 25.29 -9.83 -21.83
N ARG A 146 26.09 -10.54 -22.60
CA ARG A 146 25.60 -11.51 -23.57
C ARG A 146 24.68 -12.57 -22.92
N GLN A 147 25.06 -13.03 -21.72
CA GLN A 147 24.27 -14.03 -20.98
C GLN A 147 22.97 -13.43 -20.45
N GLN A 148 23.01 -12.22 -19.93
CA GLN A 148 21.81 -11.48 -19.47
C GLN A 148 20.86 -11.20 -20.65
N THR A 149 21.37 -10.82 -21.83
CA THR A 149 20.56 -10.63 -23.05
C THR A 149 19.86 -11.91 -23.45
N ALA A 150 20.57 -13.05 -23.48
CA ALA A 150 19.97 -14.33 -23.79
C ALA A 150 18.88 -14.75 -22.78
N ALA A 151 19.13 -14.52 -21.48
CA ALA A 151 18.14 -14.77 -20.44
C ALA A 151 16.91 -13.87 -20.59
N TYR A 152 17.09 -12.60 -20.95
CA TYR A 152 15.98 -11.67 -21.20
C TYR A 152 15.07 -12.19 -22.34
N HIS A 153 15.62 -12.56 -23.48
CA HIS A 153 14.81 -13.10 -24.60
C HIS A 153 14.04 -14.36 -24.20
N HIS A 154 14.65 -15.24 -23.42
CA HIS A 154 13.98 -16.43 -22.88
C HIS A 154 12.81 -16.04 -21.97
N LEU A 155 13.01 -15.04 -21.08
CA LEU A 155 12.01 -14.61 -20.12
C LEU A 155 10.86 -13.81 -20.75
N VAL A 156 11.10 -13.10 -21.86
CA VAL A 156 10.01 -12.54 -22.67
C VAL A 156 9.05 -13.65 -23.14
N SER A 157 9.58 -14.75 -23.63
CA SER A 157 8.75 -15.89 -24.04
C SER A 157 8.05 -16.57 -22.85
N TYR A 158 8.75 -16.69 -21.72
CA TYR A 158 8.21 -17.25 -20.49
C TYR A 158 7.02 -16.44 -19.97
N TYR A 159 7.16 -15.12 -19.79
CA TYR A 159 6.08 -14.27 -19.25
C TYR A 159 4.95 -14.06 -20.26
N THR A 160 5.24 -14.10 -21.57
CA THR A 160 4.19 -14.14 -22.60
C THR A 160 3.30 -15.38 -22.44
N THR A 161 3.90 -16.52 -22.10
CA THR A 161 3.14 -17.75 -21.81
C THR A 161 2.45 -17.69 -20.46
N TYR A 162 3.13 -17.17 -19.45
CA TYR A 162 2.63 -17.05 -18.07
C TYR A 162 1.35 -16.20 -17.99
N PHE A 163 1.34 -15.04 -18.65
CA PHE A 163 0.19 -14.13 -18.70
C PHE A 163 -0.75 -14.39 -19.91
N GLY A 164 -0.48 -15.40 -20.71
CA GLY A 164 -1.29 -15.76 -21.86
C GLY A 164 -2.65 -16.36 -21.46
N ARG A 165 -3.26 -17.12 -22.38
CA ARG A 165 -4.61 -17.70 -22.24
C ARG A 165 -4.88 -18.50 -20.97
N ASN A 166 -3.84 -18.90 -20.25
CA ASN A 166 -3.94 -19.62 -18.97
C ASN A 166 -3.95 -18.70 -17.75
N SER A 167 -4.00 -17.39 -17.90
CA SER A 167 -4.08 -16.43 -16.76
C SER A 167 -5.29 -16.71 -15.84
N HIS A 168 -6.33 -17.29 -16.37
CA HIS A 168 -7.46 -17.80 -15.61
C HIS A 168 -7.06 -18.78 -14.48
N ASN A 169 -6.08 -19.64 -14.72
CA ASN A 169 -5.55 -20.56 -13.71
C ASN A 169 -4.72 -19.84 -12.62
N LEU A 170 -4.54 -18.54 -12.73
CA LEU A 170 -3.84 -17.69 -11.76
C LEU A 170 -4.82 -16.91 -10.86
N GLY A 171 -6.13 -17.12 -11.01
CA GLY A 171 -7.14 -16.32 -10.32
C GLY A 171 -7.33 -14.92 -10.90
N LEU A 172 -6.77 -14.67 -12.10
CA LEU A 172 -6.91 -13.44 -12.87
C LEU A 172 -7.96 -13.63 -13.97
N LEU A 173 -8.44 -12.53 -14.54
CA LEU A 173 -9.31 -12.58 -15.72
C LEU A 173 -8.58 -13.28 -16.88
N ALA A 174 -9.31 -14.09 -17.62
CA ALA A 174 -8.82 -14.63 -18.89
C ALA A 174 -8.45 -13.47 -19.82
N ASP A 175 -7.28 -13.56 -20.48
CA ASP A 175 -6.73 -12.50 -21.33
C ASP A 175 -6.63 -11.11 -20.65
N ASP A 176 -6.44 -11.07 -19.32
CA ASP A 176 -6.25 -9.82 -18.57
C ASP A 176 -5.06 -9.02 -19.15
N ILE A 177 -3.95 -9.70 -19.45
CA ILE A 177 -2.82 -9.12 -20.17
C ILE A 177 -3.05 -9.27 -21.68
N LYS A 178 -3.26 -8.13 -22.33
CA LYS A 178 -3.68 -8.07 -23.75
C LYS A 178 -2.53 -8.30 -24.72
N GLY A 179 -2.27 -9.56 -24.96
CA GLY A 179 -1.36 -10.02 -26.01
C GLY A 179 0.14 -9.93 -25.67
N PRO A 180 0.98 -10.38 -26.62
CA PRO A 180 2.43 -10.50 -26.39
C PRO A 180 3.14 -9.17 -26.12
N ALA A 181 2.63 -8.06 -26.67
CA ALA A 181 3.24 -6.74 -26.47
C ALA A 181 3.14 -6.29 -25.01
N GLN A 182 1.98 -6.42 -24.40
CA GLN A 182 1.79 -6.04 -22.99
C GLN A 182 2.58 -6.96 -22.04
N ALA A 183 2.62 -8.27 -22.33
CA ALA A 183 3.45 -9.22 -21.58
C ALA A 183 4.95 -8.90 -21.70
N ARG A 184 5.39 -8.40 -22.87
CA ARG A 184 6.76 -7.92 -23.07
C ARG A 184 7.04 -6.69 -22.22
N HIS A 185 6.20 -5.66 -22.23
CA HIS A 185 6.39 -4.48 -21.38
C HIS A 185 6.43 -4.84 -19.89
N LEU A 186 5.59 -5.77 -19.42
CA LEU A 186 5.70 -6.31 -18.05
C LEU A 186 7.07 -6.97 -17.81
N THR A 187 7.58 -7.73 -18.79
CA THR A 187 8.90 -8.36 -18.69
C THR A 187 10.01 -7.31 -18.63
N ASP A 188 9.90 -6.22 -19.39
CA ASP A 188 10.84 -5.10 -19.40
C ASP A 188 10.87 -4.41 -18.03
N PHE A 189 9.71 -4.21 -17.42
CA PHE A 189 9.56 -3.70 -16.06
C PHE A 189 10.20 -4.64 -15.03
N PHE A 190 9.94 -5.95 -15.11
CA PHE A 190 10.54 -6.94 -14.20
C PHE A 190 12.05 -7.06 -14.39
N ALA A 191 12.54 -6.96 -15.62
CA ALA A 191 13.96 -6.97 -15.93
C ALA A 191 14.69 -5.76 -15.31
N TRP A 192 14.08 -4.59 -15.40
CA TRP A 192 14.60 -3.37 -14.79
C TRP A 192 14.65 -3.47 -13.25
N THR A 193 13.56 -3.93 -12.60
CA THR A 193 13.55 -4.08 -11.14
C THR A 193 14.56 -5.13 -10.68
N ALA A 194 14.70 -6.24 -11.41
CA ALA A 194 15.67 -7.30 -11.11
C ALA A 194 17.12 -6.82 -11.30
N TRP A 195 17.40 -6.01 -12.31
CA TRP A 195 18.71 -5.36 -12.45
C TRP A 195 19.01 -4.45 -11.24
N GLY A 196 18.07 -3.59 -10.86
CA GLY A 196 18.22 -2.72 -9.68
C GLY A 196 18.38 -3.48 -8.38
N ALA A 197 17.83 -4.71 -8.30
CA ALA A 197 17.95 -5.59 -7.14
C ALA A 197 19.30 -6.34 -7.08
N ALA A 198 20.01 -6.50 -8.20
CA ALA A 198 21.26 -7.26 -8.26
C ALA A 198 22.51 -6.39 -8.45
N ALA A 199 22.43 -5.35 -9.29
CA ALA A 199 23.58 -4.51 -9.61
C ALA A 199 24.00 -3.63 -8.44
N ASP A 200 25.30 -3.57 -8.16
CA ASP A 200 25.83 -2.71 -7.10
C ASP A 200 25.54 -1.24 -7.40
N ARG A 201 25.04 -0.52 -6.42
CA ARG A 201 24.87 0.93 -6.47
C ARG A 201 26.23 1.61 -6.60
N PRO A 202 26.39 2.67 -7.40
CA PRO A 202 27.67 3.38 -7.52
C PRO A 202 28.26 3.79 -6.17
N GLY A 203 29.48 3.38 -5.91
CA GLY A 203 30.19 3.65 -4.65
C GLY A 203 29.82 2.74 -3.47
N HIS A 204 28.98 1.73 -3.67
CA HIS A 204 28.55 0.78 -2.62
C HIS A 204 28.79 -0.67 -3.04
N SER A 205 28.82 -1.57 -2.06
CA SER A 205 28.90 -3.00 -2.24
C SER A 205 27.53 -3.70 -2.08
N TYR A 206 26.45 -2.93 -2.26
CA TYR A 206 25.07 -3.42 -2.23
C TYR A 206 24.27 -2.79 -3.36
N SER A 207 23.16 -3.46 -3.71
CA SER A 207 22.26 -3.05 -4.79
C SER A 207 21.39 -1.85 -4.42
N TYR A 208 20.62 -1.33 -5.39
CA TYR A 208 19.67 -0.24 -5.14
C TYR A 208 18.55 -0.61 -4.16
N THR A 209 18.33 -1.93 -3.93
CA THR A 209 17.34 -2.46 -2.99
C THR A 209 17.97 -3.07 -1.74
N ASN A 210 19.21 -2.67 -1.38
CA ASN A 210 19.95 -3.22 -0.25
C ASN A 210 20.10 -4.76 -0.30
N ASN A 211 20.36 -5.30 -1.50
CA ASN A 211 20.48 -6.74 -1.79
C ASN A 211 19.20 -7.55 -1.50
N TRP A 212 18.05 -6.92 -1.57
CA TRP A 212 16.77 -7.64 -1.57
C TRP A 212 16.32 -7.86 -3.03
N PRO A 213 15.74 -8.99 -3.44
CA PRO A 213 15.51 -10.19 -2.65
C PRO A 213 16.80 -11.00 -2.37
N ALA A 214 16.75 -11.81 -1.32
CA ALA A 214 17.84 -12.75 -1.04
C ALA A 214 17.92 -13.79 -2.15
N ASP A 215 19.05 -13.87 -2.84
CA ASP A 215 19.30 -14.86 -3.88
C ASP A 215 20.79 -15.28 -3.92
N PRO A 216 21.11 -16.55 -3.65
CA PRO A 216 22.49 -17.02 -3.62
C PRO A 216 23.15 -17.04 -5.01
N THR A 217 22.40 -17.09 -6.11
CA THR A 217 22.96 -17.12 -7.48
C THR A 217 23.61 -15.81 -7.90
N VAL A 218 23.26 -14.72 -7.24
CA VAL A 218 23.83 -13.38 -7.40
C VAL A 218 24.46 -12.84 -6.11
N ALA A 219 24.59 -13.71 -5.09
CA ALA A 219 25.11 -13.39 -3.75
C ALA A 219 24.33 -12.27 -3.04
N ASN A 220 23.06 -12.10 -3.35
CA ASN A 220 22.21 -11.16 -2.62
C ASN A 220 21.94 -11.67 -1.21
N ARG A 221 22.37 -10.87 -0.23
CA ARG A 221 22.02 -11.01 1.19
C ARG A 221 21.59 -9.63 1.66
N PRO A 222 20.37 -9.47 2.21
CA PRO A 222 19.91 -8.20 2.74
C PRO A 222 20.98 -7.57 3.65
N THR A 223 21.17 -6.26 3.54
CA THR A 223 22.18 -5.58 4.34
C THR A 223 21.83 -5.61 5.82
N ALA A 224 22.86 -5.60 6.67
CA ALA A 224 22.65 -5.57 8.12
C ALA A 224 21.79 -4.37 8.55
N ASP A 225 21.98 -3.22 7.91
CA ASP A 225 21.21 -2.00 8.17
C ASP A 225 19.71 -2.20 7.96
N MET A 226 19.31 -2.86 6.87
CA MET A 226 17.91 -3.16 6.59
C MET A 226 17.27 -4.01 7.71
N VAL A 227 17.98 -5.05 8.19
CA VAL A 227 17.51 -5.92 9.27
C VAL A 227 17.46 -5.16 10.60
N VAL A 228 18.53 -4.43 10.92
CA VAL A 228 18.62 -3.66 12.17
C VAL A 228 17.52 -2.61 12.25
N TRP A 229 17.30 -1.83 11.18
CA TRP A 229 16.26 -0.81 11.18
C TRP A 229 14.85 -1.41 11.30
N SER A 230 14.57 -2.55 10.66
CA SER A 230 13.29 -3.23 10.79
C SER A 230 13.02 -3.69 12.22
N VAL A 231 14.02 -4.34 12.88
CA VAL A 231 13.90 -4.80 14.26
C VAL A 231 13.85 -3.61 15.23
N LEU A 232 14.72 -2.60 15.03
CA LEU A 232 14.78 -1.43 15.88
C LEU A 232 13.47 -0.62 15.84
N SER A 233 12.87 -0.46 14.67
CA SER A 233 11.59 0.25 14.53
C SER A 233 10.47 -0.43 15.33
N LEU A 234 10.41 -1.76 15.34
CA LEU A 234 9.45 -2.52 16.14
C LEU A 234 9.72 -2.36 17.64
N ILE A 235 10.99 -2.45 18.07
CA ILE A 235 11.38 -2.25 19.46
C ILE A 235 11.04 -0.84 19.93
N VAL A 236 11.32 0.18 19.11
CA VAL A 236 11.02 1.59 19.44
C VAL A 236 9.51 1.82 19.47
N LEU A 237 8.74 1.23 18.56
CA LEU A 237 7.28 1.35 18.55
C LEU A 237 6.67 0.74 19.83
N ILE A 238 7.01 -0.50 20.15
CA ILE A 238 6.44 -1.22 21.30
C ILE A 238 7.01 -0.66 22.61
N GLY A 239 8.34 -0.57 22.69
CA GLY A 239 9.04 -0.07 23.88
C GLY A 239 8.76 1.41 24.14
N GLY A 240 8.76 2.24 23.09
CA GLY A 240 8.44 3.67 23.19
C GLY A 240 7.00 3.90 23.64
N THR A 241 6.04 3.11 23.15
CA THR A 241 4.65 3.15 23.63
C THR A 241 4.58 2.76 25.13
N GLY A 242 5.27 1.70 25.52
CA GLY A 242 5.35 1.27 26.92
C GLY A 242 5.97 2.34 27.83
N VAL A 243 7.08 2.96 27.40
CA VAL A 243 7.72 4.07 28.11
C VAL A 243 6.78 5.28 28.21
N MET A 244 6.06 5.61 27.12
CA MET A 244 5.08 6.70 27.16
C MET A 244 3.98 6.45 28.19
N PHE A 245 3.43 5.24 28.28
CA PHE A 245 2.46 4.89 29.30
C PHE A 245 3.06 4.92 30.72
N ALA A 246 4.29 4.49 30.91
CA ALA A 246 4.98 4.56 32.18
C ALA A 246 5.20 6.01 32.63
N ILE A 247 5.63 6.89 31.73
CA ILE A 247 5.79 8.32 31.95
C ILE A 247 4.44 8.95 32.32
N TYR A 248 3.39 8.65 31.55
CA TYR A 248 2.04 9.14 31.84
C TYR A 248 1.56 8.68 33.20
N GLY A 249 1.67 7.42 33.53
CA GLY A 249 1.24 6.88 34.83
C GLY A 249 1.99 7.46 36.01
N ARG A 250 3.30 7.72 35.84
CA ARG A 250 4.17 8.16 36.97
C ARG A 250 4.26 9.67 37.10
N TRP A 251 4.29 10.42 36.02
CA TRP A 251 4.62 11.86 36.04
C TRP A 251 3.59 12.75 35.33
N SER A 252 2.43 12.25 34.91
CA SER A 252 1.44 13.05 34.18
C SER A 252 1.02 14.33 34.86
N LYS A 253 0.95 14.33 36.23
CA LYS A 253 0.65 15.52 37.02
C LYS A 253 1.78 16.54 36.99
N ASN A 254 3.04 16.08 37.04
CA ASN A 254 4.23 16.94 37.11
C ASN A 254 4.52 17.62 35.77
N ILE A 255 4.24 16.95 34.65
CA ILE A 255 4.46 17.48 33.31
C ILE A 255 3.24 18.20 32.73
N GLY A 256 2.19 18.37 33.51
CA GLY A 256 0.98 19.08 33.11
C GLY A 256 0.08 18.31 32.12
N TRP A 257 0.18 17.00 32.06
CA TRP A 257 -0.71 16.15 31.31
C TRP A 257 -2.00 15.78 32.03
N HIS A 258 -2.02 16.05 33.35
CA HIS A 258 -3.21 15.89 34.18
C HIS A 258 -3.66 17.26 34.66
N GLU A 259 -4.92 17.61 34.49
CA GLU A 259 -5.48 18.77 35.13
C GLU A 259 -5.76 18.45 36.60
N SER A 260 -5.52 19.44 37.48
CA SER A 260 -5.72 19.30 38.92
C SER A 260 -7.20 19.16 39.32
N GLU A 261 -8.09 19.52 38.39
CA GLU A 261 -9.54 19.35 38.57
C GLU A 261 -10.08 18.71 37.29
N THR A 262 -10.37 17.40 37.29
CA THR A 262 -11.18 16.78 36.27
C THR A 262 -12.59 17.37 36.38
N PRO A 263 -13.10 18.07 35.35
CA PRO A 263 -14.53 18.36 35.29
C PRO A 263 -15.23 17.01 35.38
N SER A 264 -16.07 16.81 36.37
CA SER A 264 -16.92 15.62 36.41
C SER A 264 -17.74 15.65 35.11
N LEU A 265 -17.37 14.78 34.15
CA LEU A 265 -18.23 14.50 33.01
C LEU A 265 -19.48 13.86 33.58
N SER A 266 -20.49 14.67 33.90
CA SER A 266 -21.81 14.15 34.21
C SER A 266 -22.38 13.57 32.91
N PHE A 267 -22.17 12.28 32.69
CA PHE A 267 -22.86 11.54 31.66
C PHE A 267 -24.36 11.60 31.97
N ILE A 268 -25.09 12.36 31.16
CA ILE A 268 -26.55 12.30 31.21
C ILE A 268 -26.91 10.95 30.60
N PRO A 269 -27.60 10.06 31.34
CA PRO A 269 -27.98 8.76 30.81
C PRO A 269 -28.76 8.94 29.49
N PRO A 270 -28.50 8.12 28.47
CA PRO A 270 -29.18 8.23 27.17
C PRO A 270 -30.70 8.20 27.27
N SER A 271 -31.26 7.55 28.32
CA SER A 271 -32.69 7.51 28.63
C SER A 271 -33.29 8.88 29.00
N GLN A 272 -32.48 9.85 29.39
CA GLN A 272 -32.92 11.19 29.78
C GLN A 272 -32.71 12.25 28.66
N VAL A 273 -32.07 11.87 27.55
CA VAL A 273 -31.79 12.79 26.43
C VAL A 273 -32.45 12.23 25.18
N GLY A 274 -33.42 12.96 24.66
CA GLY A 274 -33.94 12.67 23.32
C GLY A 274 -32.85 12.81 22.26
N LEU A 275 -32.75 11.84 21.33
CA LEU A 275 -31.80 11.90 20.23
C LEU A 275 -31.99 13.19 19.40
N THR A 276 -30.90 13.90 19.14
CA THR A 276 -30.90 15.06 18.27
C THR A 276 -31.16 14.66 16.81
N LYS A 277 -31.42 15.64 15.94
CA LYS A 277 -31.66 15.37 14.49
C LYS A 277 -30.40 14.81 13.82
N SER A 278 -29.19 15.27 14.18
CA SER A 278 -27.95 14.71 13.63
C SER A 278 -27.65 13.31 14.16
N GLN A 279 -27.95 13.02 15.43
CA GLN A 279 -27.82 11.67 15.96
C GLN A 279 -28.76 10.67 15.25
N ARG A 280 -29.98 11.10 14.90
CA ARG A 280 -30.87 10.25 14.07
C ARG A 280 -30.33 10.10 12.64
N ALA A 281 -29.73 11.14 12.06
CA ALA A 281 -29.13 11.05 10.74
C ALA A 281 -27.93 10.08 10.72
N THR A 282 -27.15 9.96 11.81
CA THR A 282 -26.04 9.00 11.89
C THR A 282 -26.48 7.53 11.88
N SER A 283 -27.77 7.21 12.09
CA SER A 283 -28.27 5.85 11.94
C SER A 283 -28.05 5.31 10.52
N TRP A 284 -28.12 6.17 9.51
CA TRP A 284 -27.81 5.79 8.13
C TRP A 284 -26.32 5.48 7.91
N PHE A 285 -25.42 6.22 8.60
CA PHE A 285 -24.00 5.86 8.60
C PHE A 285 -23.79 4.46 9.20
N PHE A 286 -24.39 4.16 10.35
CA PHE A 286 -24.25 2.84 10.98
C PHE A 286 -24.82 1.72 10.10
N PHE A 287 -25.91 1.97 9.41
CA PHE A 287 -26.44 1.04 8.42
C PHE A 287 -25.46 0.81 7.27
N VAL A 288 -24.95 1.87 6.66
CA VAL A 288 -23.95 1.80 5.57
C VAL A 288 -22.68 1.07 6.05
N ILE A 289 -22.17 1.40 7.23
CA ILE A 289 -21.01 0.74 7.85
C ILE A 289 -21.24 -0.78 7.96
N ALA A 290 -22.41 -1.20 8.46
CA ALA A 290 -22.73 -2.61 8.57
C ALA A 290 -22.78 -3.31 7.21
N VAL A 291 -23.33 -2.66 6.19
CA VAL A 291 -23.37 -3.18 4.81
C VAL A 291 -21.96 -3.28 4.23
N LEU A 292 -21.13 -2.24 4.38
CA LEU A 292 -19.73 -2.24 3.90
C LEU A 292 -18.90 -3.32 4.61
N PHE A 293 -19.07 -3.47 5.92
CA PHE A 293 -18.38 -4.50 6.69
C PHE A 293 -18.79 -5.91 6.24
N LEU A 294 -20.09 -6.15 6.04
CA LEU A 294 -20.56 -7.43 5.51
C LEU A 294 -20.00 -7.70 4.12
N PHE A 295 -20.03 -6.70 3.25
CA PHE A 295 -19.48 -6.84 1.90
C PHE A 295 -17.97 -7.10 1.94
N GLN A 296 -17.22 -6.37 2.77
CA GLN A 296 -15.80 -6.60 3.00
C GLN A 296 -15.51 -8.03 3.44
N THR A 297 -16.32 -8.56 4.37
CA THR A 297 -16.16 -9.94 4.86
C THR A 297 -16.40 -10.98 3.76
N LEU A 298 -17.42 -10.78 2.93
CA LEU A 298 -17.71 -11.68 1.80
C LEU A 298 -16.62 -11.67 0.74
N VAL A 299 -16.15 -10.47 0.38
CA VAL A 299 -15.06 -10.32 -0.60
C VAL A 299 -13.74 -10.87 -0.04
N GLY A 300 -13.49 -10.70 1.27
CA GLY A 300 -12.34 -11.27 1.97
C GLY A 300 -12.35 -12.79 1.98
N ALA A 301 -13.52 -13.39 2.21
CA ALA A 301 -13.69 -14.85 2.13
C ALA A 301 -13.44 -15.36 0.70
N ALA A 302 -13.89 -14.63 -0.33
CA ALA A 302 -13.59 -14.96 -1.72
C ALA A 302 -12.09 -14.86 -2.01
N ALA A 303 -11.42 -13.79 -1.56
CA ALA A 303 -9.99 -13.60 -1.74
C ALA A 303 -9.16 -14.71 -1.05
N GLU A 304 -9.56 -15.15 0.15
CA GLU A 304 -8.86 -16.22 0.85
C GLU A 304 -9.12 -17.60 0.21
N HIS A 305 -10.28 -17.80 -0.38
CA HIS A 305 -10.58 -19.05 -1.11
C HIS A 305 -9.62 -19.30 -2.27
N TYR A 306 -9.16 -18.24 -2.97
CA TYR A 306 -8.17 -18.38 -4.04
C TYR A 306 -6.84 -19.01 -3.62
N ARG A 307 -6.50 -18.99 -2.33
CA ARG A 307 -5.33 -19.68 -1.80
C ARG A 307 -5.53 -21.17 -1.67
N ALA A 308 -6.77 -21.61 -1.50
CA ALA A 308 -7.12 -23.03 -1.43
C ALA A 308 -7.39 -23.62 -2.82
N ASP A 309 -8.08 -22.86 -3.68
CA ASP A 309 -8.41 -23.26 -5.04
C ASP A 309 -8.40 -22.04 -5.97
N ILE A 310 -7.36 -21.92 -6.76
CA ILE A 310 -7.15 -20.81 -7.72
C ILE A 310 -8.14 -20.84 -8.87
N SER A 311 -8.63 -22.04 -9.24
CA SER A 311 -9.35 -22.27 -10.49
C SER A 311 -10.86 -22.18 -10.34
N SER A 312 -11.38 -22.40 -9.12
CA SER A 312 -12.83 -22.46 -8.93
C SER A 312 -13.25 -22.04 -7.52
N PHE A 313 -14.53 -21.68 -7.38
CA PHE A 313 -15.20 -21.46 -6.11
C PHE A 313 -16.37 -22.40 -6.02
N PHE A 314 -16.19 -23.55 -5.34
CA PHE A 314 -17.20 -24.63 -5.29
C PHE A 314 -17.73 -25.04 -6.66
N GLY A 315 -16.85 -25.12 -7.66
CA GLY A 315 -17.20 -25.47 -9.03
C GLY A 315 -17.67 -24.32 -9.93
N PHE A 316 -17.75 -23.09 -9.40
CA PHE A 316 -18.01 -21.89 -10.18
C PHE A 316 -16.69 -21.21 -10.57
N ASP A 317 -16.62 -20.70 -11.81
CA ASP A 317 -15.54 -19.86 -12.27
C ASP A 317 -15.67 -18.47 -11.64
N LEU A 318 -15.15 -18.32 -10.42
CA LEU A 318 -15.21 -17.04 -9.70
C LEU A 318 -14.33 -15.97 -10.38
N ALA A 319 -13.19 -16.35 -10.96
CA ALA A 319 -12.24 -15.41 -11.55
C ALA A 319 -12.85 -14.65 -12.75
N ALA A 320 -13.82 -15.22 -13.45
CA ALA A 320 -14.53 -14.53 -14.53
C ALA A 320 -15.39 -13.34 -14.04
N TRP A 321 -15.84 -13.38 -12.78
CA TRP A 321 -16.74 -12.37 -12.18
C TRP A 321 -16.08 -11.51 -11.13
N LEU A 322 -15.20 -12.09 -10.33
CA LEU A 322 -14.52 -11.43 -9.24
C LEU A 322 -13.07 -11.95 -9.19
N PRO A 323 -12.18 -11.56 -10.09
CA PRO A 323 -10.81 -12.01 -10.09
C PRO A 323 -10.11 -11.61 -8.80
N TYR A 324 -9.08 -12.37 -8.43
CA TYR A 324 -8.38 -12.21 -7.14
C TYR A 324 -7.87 -10.78 -6.89
N ASN A 325 -7.26 -10.17 -7.90
CA ASN A 325 -6.78 -8.79 -7.81
C ASN A 325 -7.88 -7.81 -7.42
N LEU A 326 -9.06 -7.92 -8.05
CA LEU A 326 -10.20 -7.07 -7.72
C LEU A 326 -10.78 -7.40 -6.33
N ALA A 327 -10.93 -8.69 -6.01
CA ALA A 327 -11.42 -9.13 -4.70
C ALA A 327 -10.54 -8.57 -3.57
N ARG A 328 -9.23 -8.67 -3.71
CA ARG A 328 -8.28 -8.19 -2.70
C ARG A 328 -8.29 -6.67 -2.57
N THR A 329 -8.28 -5.92 -3.68
CA THR A 329 -8.39 -4.45 -3.68
C THR A 329 -9.65 -4.02 -2.94
N TRP A 330 -10.81 -4.57 -3.32
CA TRP A 330 -12.07 -4.25 -2.66
C TRP A 330 -12.06 -4.60 -1.18
N HIS A 331 -11.49 -5.76 -0.80
CA HIS A 331 -11.40 -6.14 0.61
C HIS A 331 -10.63 -5.11 1.44
N VAL A 332 -9.50 -4.64 0.96
CA VAL A 332 -8.65 -3.67 1.67
C VAL A 332 -9.31 -2.28 1.70
N GLN A 333 -9.81 -1.80 0.57
CA GLN A 333 -10.46 -0.49 0.48
C GLN A 333 -11.74 -0.43 1.32
N LEU A 334 -12.57 -1.48 1.29
CA LEU A 334 -13.76 -1.56 2.12
C LEU A 334 -13.45 -1.51 3.61
N ALA A 335 -12.35 -2.16 4.06
CA ALA A 335 -11.90 -2.08 5.45
C ALA A 335 -11.57 -0.64 5.86
N LEU A 336 -10.91 0.11 4.98
CA LEU A 336 -10.63 1.53 5.20
C LEU A 336 -11.91 2.36 5.25
N PHE A 337 -12.81 2.14 4.29
CA PHE A 337 -14.05 2.93 4.17
C PHE A 337 -14.99 2.75 5.37
N TRP A 338 -15.30 1.51 5.78
CA TRP A 338 -16.20 1.34 6.91
C TRP A 338 -15.57 1.79 8.22
N THR A 339 -14.25 1.61 8.40
CA THR A 339 -13.55 2.08 9.60
C THR A 339 -13.58 3.62 9.67
N ALA A 340 -13.22 4.31 8.58
CA ALA A 340 -13.27 5.77 8.53
C ALA A 340 -14.71 6.30 8.76
N ALA A 341 -15.70 5.68 8.10
CA ALA A 341 -17.11 6.04 8.28
C ALA A 341 -17.58 5.82 9.73
N ALA A 342 -17.09 4.77 10.40
CA ALA A 342 -17.41 4.48 11.80
C ALA A 342 -16.89 5.57 12.76
N PHE A 343 -15.64 6.03 12.55
CA PHE A 343 -15.08 7.16 13.31
C PHE A 343 -15.85 8.45 13.08
N LEU A 344 -16.20 8.76 11.84
CA LEU A 344 -17.02 9.94 11.50
C LEU A 344 -18.39 9.87 12.16
N ALA A 345 -19.09 8.74 12.05
CA ALA A 345 -20.39 8.53 12.65
C ALA A 345 -20.32 8.60 14.17
N GLY A 346 -19.35 7.95 14.78
CA GLY A 346 -19.12 7.98 16.22
C GLY A 346 -18.87 9.40 16.73
N GLY A 347 -18.01 10.17 16.04
CA GLY A 347 -17.74 11.56 16.37
C GLY A 347 -18.99 12.46 16.31
N ILE A 348 -19.77 12.34 15.22
CA ILE A 348 -21.02 13.13 15.05
C ILE A 348 -22.06 12.71 16.11
N PHE A 349 -22.17 11.41 16.38
CA PHE A 349 -23.13 10.88 17.36
C PHE A 349 -22.80 11.32 18.80
N LEU A 350 -21.51 11.32 19.15
CA LEU A 350 -21.06 11.68 20.50
C LEU A 350 -20.99 13.19 20.73
N ALA A 351 -20.78 13.99 19.69
CA ALA A 351 -20.58 15.42 19.80
C ALA A 351 -21.67 16.16 20.64
N PRO A 352 -23.00 15.91 20.48
CA PRO A 352 -24.01 16.55 21.32
C PRO A 352 -23.94 16.15 22.79
N PHE A 353 -23.50 14.93 23.12
CA PHE A 353 -23.34 14.50 24.51
C PHE A 353 -22.16 15.25 25.20
N VAL A 354 -21.09 15.50 24.45
CA VAL A 354 -19.92 16.21 24.95
C VAL A 354 -20.18 17.73 25.02
N SER A 355 -20.72 18.32 23.96
CA SER A 355 -20.92 19.76 23.83
C SER A 355 -22.19 20.27 24.51
N GLY A 356 -23.14 19.38 24.80
CA GLY A 356 -24.47 19.71 25.32
C GLY A 356 -25.39 20.47 24.37
N LYS A 357 -25.02 20.66 23.15
CA LYS A 357 -25.78 21.39 22.10
C LYS A 357 -25.49 20.83 20.72
N GLU A 358 -26.45 21.05 19.82
CA GLU A 358 -26.30 20.72 18.39
C GLU A 358 -26.27 22.00 17.57
N PRO A 359 -25.28 22.21 16.68
CA PRO A 359 -25.27 23.33 15.75
C PRO A 359 -26.50 23.31 14.84
N ARG A 360 -26.95 24.50 14.47
CA ARG A 360 -28.10 24.66 13.59
C ARG A 360 -27.84 23.97 12.23
N ARG A 361 -28.77 23.13 11.76
CA ARG A 361 -28.70 22.38 10.49
C ARG A 361 -27.57 21.34 10.42
N GLN A 362 -26.96 20.91 11.52
CA GLN A 362 -25.91 19.89 11.50
C GLN A 362 -26.37 18.57 10.85
N HIS A 363 -27.63 18.18 11.02
CA HIS A 363 -28.21 17.00 10.37
C HIS A 363 -28.14 17.05 8.83
N VAL A 364 -28.27 18.26 8.23
CA VAL A 364 -28.14 18.44 6.78
C VAL A 364 -26.69 18.17 6.35
N LEU A 365 -25.70 18.69 7.10
CA LEU A 365 -24.29 18.42 6.85
C LEU A 365 -23.97 16.95 7.03
N THR A 366 -24.62 16.27 7.97
CA THR A 366 -24.47 14.81 8.17
C THR A 366 -24.93 14.03 6.93
N TYR A 367 -26.06 14.41 6.31
CA TYR A 367 -26.50 13.79 5.06
C TYR A 367 -25.62 14.13 3.87
N VAL A 368 -25.12 15.38 3.78
CA VAL A 368 -24.16 15.78 2.74
C VAL A 368 -22.88 14.93 2.87
N LEU A 369 -22.37 14.78 4.09
CA LEU A 369 -21.21 13.94 4.34
C LEU A 369 -21.47 12.46 3.98
N LEU A 370 -22.64 11.93 4.33
CA LEU A 370 -23.04 10.58 3.93
C LEU A 370 -23.04 10.42 2.40
N GLY A 371 -23.59 11.41 1.68
CA GLY A 371 -23.56 11.43 0.22
C GLY A 371 -22.15 11.48 -0.36
N ALA A 372 -21.27 12.27 0.25
CA ALA A 372 -19.85 12.35 -0.15
C ALA A 372 -19.12 11.01 0.09
N VAL A 373 -19.32 10.40 1.25
CA VAL A 373 -18.77 9.06 1.54
C VAL A 373 -19.29 8.01 0.56
N ALA A 374 -20.59 8.01 0.28
CA ALA A 374 -21.18 7.10 -0.69
C ALA A 374 -20.58 7.31 -2.10
N PHE A 375 -20.39 8.55 -2.52
CA PHE A 375 -19.77 8.88 -3.81
C PHE A 375 -18.34 8.33 -3.89
N VAL A 376 -17.53 8.54 -2.86
CA VAL A 376 -16.14 8.01 -2.81
C VAL A 376 -16.13 6.49 -2.84
N VAL A 377 -16.96 5.84 -2.02
CA VAL A 377 -17.01 4.37 -1.93
C VAL A 377 -17.44 3.76 -3.25
N PHE A 378 -18.62 4.13 -3.76
CA PHE A 378 -19.14 3.55 -5.01
C PHE A 378 -18.29 3.93 -6.22
N GLY A 379 -17.81 5.17 -6.26
CA GLY A 379 -16.94 5.64 -7.32
C GLY A 379 -15.63 4.88 -7.36
N SER A 380 -14.95 4.72 -6.23
CA SER A 380 -13.69 4.00 -6.14
C SER A 380 -13.85 2.53 -6.52
N LEU A 381 -14.77 1.80 -5.88
CA LEU A 381 -14.99 0.36 -6.16
C LEU A 381 -15.36 0.12 -7.63
N THR A 382 -16.20 0.98 -8.22
CA THR A 382 -16.59 0.89 -9.64
C THR A 382 -15.39 1.20 -10.55
N SER A 383 -14.63 2.23 -10.24
CA SER A 383 -13.45 2.65 -10.98
C SER A 383 -12.40 1.53 -11.06
N GLU A 384 -12.12 0.88 -9.92
CA GLU A 384 -11.21 -0.27 -9.86
C GLU A 384 -11.70 -1.44 -10.72
N ALA A 385 -12.97 -1.80 -10.60
CA ALA A 385 -13.58 -2.84 -11.42
C ALA A 385 -13.44 -2.55 -12.91
N LEU A 386 -13.80 -1.34 -13.35
CA LEU A 386 -13.71 -0.94 -14.75
C LEU A 386 -12.25 -0.96 -15.26
N SER A 387 -11.29 -0.60 -14.42
CA SER A 387 -9.87 -0.68 -14.74
C SER A 387 -9.43 -2.12 -14.96
N VAL A 388 -9.73 -3.02 -14.01
CA VAL A 388 -9.38 -4.44 -14.07
C VAL A 388 -10.04 -5.12 -15.29
N TYR A 389 -11.32 -4.84 -15.56
CA TYR A 389 -12.01 -5.33 -16.75
C TYR A 389 -11.54 -4.66 -18.05
N GLY A 390 -10.62 -3.72 -17.99
CA GLY A 390 -9.93 -3.13 -19.13
C GLY A 390 -10.79 -2.17 -19.94
N VAL A 391 -11.75 -1.52 -19.32
CA VAL A 391 -12.54 -0.48 -19.98
C VAL A 391 -11.63 0.69 -20.32
N SER A 392 -11.64 1.10 -21.60
CA SER A 392 -10.61 1.97 -22.18
C SER A 392 -10.50 3.35 -21.49
N TRP A 393 -11.62 3.97 -21.10
CA TRP A 393 -11.62 5.28 -20.45
C TRP A 393 -11.31 5.21 -18.93
N ALA A 394 -11.41 4.02 -18.34
CA ALA A 394 -11.09 3.80 -16.93
C ALA A 394 -9.61 3.42 -16.72
N LYS A 395 -8.81 3.34 -17.79
CA LYS A 395 -7.38 3.09 -17.69
C LYS A 395 -6.64 4.36 -17.31
N GLY A 396 -5.62 4.19 -16.49
CA GLY A 396 -4.77 5.29 -16.06
C GLY A 396 -5.18 5.93 -14.74
N PRO A 397 -4.38 6.87 -14.26
CA PRO A 397 -4.38 7.30 -12.86
C PRO A 397 -5.62 8.08 -12.42
N VAL A 398 -6.44 8.59 -13.34
CA VAL A 398 -7.62 9.39 -12.96
C VAL A 398 -8.74 8.51 -12.43
N PHE A 399 -9.07 7.43 -13.13
CA PHE A 399 -10.15 6.51 -12.80
C PHE A 399 -9.68 5.08 -12.51
N GLY A 400 -8.49 4.70 -12.96
CA GLY A 400 -7.97 3.36 -12.81
C GLY A 400 -7.22 3.16 -11.49
N GLN A 401 -6.77 1.92 -11.31
CA GLN A 401 -5.95 1.53 -10.17
C GLN A 401 -4.59 2.22 -10.20
N GLN A 402 -4.11 2.61 -9.02
CA GLN A 402 -2.86 3.32 -8.81
C GLN A 402 -1.71 2.36 -8.46
N TRP A 403 -0.64 2.94 -7.96
CA TRP A 403 0.59 2.27 -7.56
C TRP A 403 0.40 1.28 -6.41
N GLU A 404 -0.32 1.70 -5.37
CA GLU A 404 -0.52 0.93 -4.15
C GLU A 404 -1.91 0.30 -4.11
N TYR A 405 -2.05 -0.88 -3.54
CA TYR A 405 -3.34 -1.59 -3.42
C TYR A 405 -4.38 -0.89 -2.52
N ILE A 406 -3.96 0.10 -1.73
CA ILE A 406 -4.87 0.96 -0.96
C ILE A 406 -5.13 2.29 -1.65
N ASP A 407 -4.39 2.60 -2.73
CA ASP A 407 -4.53 3.86 -3.44
C ASP A 407 -5.86 3.91 -4.18
N LEU A 408 -6.57 4.99 -3.92
CA LEU A 408 -7.72 5.37 -4.70
C LEU A 408 -7.25 6.02 -6.00
N SER A 409 -8.02 5.89 -7.07
CA SER A 409 -7.77 6.69 -8.27
C SER A 409 -7.83 8.19 -7.94
N LYS A 410 -7.08 9.01 -8.66
CA LYS A 410 -6.94 10.46 -8.36
C LYS A 410 -8.25 11.22 -8.24
N MET A 411 -9.32 10.72 -8.85
CA MET A 411 -10.63 11.33 -8.73
C MET A 411 -11.26 11.14 -7.34
N PHE A 412 -10.86 10.10 -6.59
CA PHE A 412 -11.45 9.73 -5.30
C PHE A 412 -10.50 9.94 -4.11
N GLN A 413 -9.28 10.41 -4.36
CA GLN A 413 -8.35 10.87 -3.33
C GLN A 413 -8.76 12.26 -2.83
#